data_b9b88a648cbdf148a4369b2a7aed81d7
#
_entry.id   b9b88a648cbdf148a4369b2a7aed81d7
#
_cell.length_a   1.000
_cell.length_b   1.000
_cell.length_c   1.000
_cell.angle_alpha   90.00
_cell.angle_beta   90.00
_cell.angle_gamma   90.00
#
_symmetry.space_group_name_H-M   'P 1'
#
loop_
_entity.id
_entity.type
_entity.pdbx_description
1 polymer ?
#
loop_
_entity_poly.entity_id
_entity_poly.type
_entity_poly.pdbx_seq_one_letter_code
_entity_poly.pdbx_strand_id
1 'polypeptide(L)'
;DYLNGRGFDNLLWAYSPGMAPTLDEAKYLERYPGDDRIALVGIDGYQWGSKEDFVAQLDNNLAMLTKFAADRGKIAALTECGLKNLTDPTWWTSTLTPVLDKHQISYFLVWRNYKEEWFGPSPSKPDAPYFKEMYAKENVLFLKEITE
;
A
#
# COMPACT_ATOMS: atom_id res chain seq x y z
N ASP A 1 -8.07 -17.90 -15.95
CA ASP A 1 -8.25 -18.91 -17.00
C ASP A 1 -8.91 -18.35 -18.28
N TYR A 2 -10.00 -17.57 -18.19
CA TYR A 2 -10.68 -17.02 -19.37
C TYR A 2 -9.76 -16.11 -20.22
N LEU A 3 -9.04 -15.17 -19.59
CA LEU A 3 -8.15 -14.25 -20.30
C LEU A 3 -6.93 -14.97 -20.89
N ASN A 4 -6.32 -15.88 -20.13
CA ASN A 4 -5.23 -16.70 -20.64
C ASN A 4 -5.66 -17.55 -21.84
N GLY A 5 -6.88 -18.12 -21.80
CA GLY A 5 -7.48 -18.85 -22.92
C GLY A 5 -7.77 -17.98 -24.16
N ARG A 6 -7.72 -16.65 -24.03
CA ARG A 6 -7.84 -15.66 -25.11
C ARG A 6 -6.50 -15.08 -25.56
N GLY A 7 -5.37 -15.59 -25.03
CA GLY A 7 -4.02 -15.15 -25.38
C GLY A 7 -3.54 -13.87 -24.66
N PHE A 8 -4.22 -13.47 -23.56
CA PHE A 8 -3.75 -12.38 -22.70
C PHE A 8 -2.78 -12.97 -21.66
N ASP A 9 -1.49 -12.82 -21.89
CA ASP A 9 -0.38 -13.34 -21.08
C ASP A 9 0.45 -12.23 -20.38
N ASN A 10 0.10 -10.96 -20.60
CA ASN A 10 0.78 -9.78 -20.08
C ASN A 10 0.15 -9.20 -18.81
N LEU A 11 -0.67 -9.98 -18.08
CA LEU A 11 -1.34 -9.55 -16.86
C LEU A 11 -0.69 -10.19 -15.65
N LEU A 12 -0.40 -9.36 -14.65
CA LEU A 12 -0.03 -9.79 -13.31
C LEU A 12 -1.25 -9.64 -12.38
N TRP A 13 -1.64 -10.75 -11.76
CA TRP A 13 -2.78 -10.74 -10.85
C TRP A 13 -2.34 -10.41 -9.43
N ALA A 14 -3.04 -9.46 -8.81
CA ALA A 14 -2.84 -9.08 -7.43
C ALA A 14 -4.01 -9.57 -6.55
N TYR A 15 -3.70 -10.02 -5.35
CA TYR A 15 -4.68 -10.24 -4.28
C TYR A 15 -4.50 -9.17 -3.22
N SER A 16 -5.53 -8.37 -2.99
CA SER A 16 -5.47 -7.19 -2.12
C SER A 16 -6.75 -7.03 -1.29
N PRO A 17 -6.84 -7.73 -0.16
CA PRO A 17 -7.92 -7.51 0.80
C PRO A 17 -7.68 -6.24 1.64
N GLY A 18 -8.76 -5.73 2.24
CA GLY A 18 -8.67 -4.65 3.22
C GLY A 18 -7.89 -5.05 4.48
N MET A 19 -7.17 -4.11 5.04
CA MET A 19 -6.48 -4.23 6.33
C MET A 19 -7.46 -4.63 7.44
N ALA A 20 -7.02 -5.47 8.36
CA ALA A 20 -7.81 -5.89 9.51
C ALA A 20 -7.09 -5.54 10.83
N PRO A 21 -7.83 -5.32 11.93
CA PRO A 21 -7.22 -5.06 13.25
C PRO A 21 -6.22 -6.14 13.67
N THR A 22 -6.53 -7.40 13.33
CA THR A 22 -5.62 -8.53 13.47
C THR A 22 -5.67 -9.32 12.17
N LEU A 23 -4.59 -9.27 11.41
CA LEU A 23 -4.43 -10.05 10.20
C LEU A 23 -3.34 -11.08 10.43
N ASP A 24 -3.71 -12.34 10.41
CA ASP A 24 -2.79 -13.46 10.38
C ASP A 24 -2.85 -14.17 9.01
N GLU A 25 -1.92 -15.08 8.79
CA GLU A 25 -1.84 -15.81 7.52
C GLU A 25 -3.09 -16.64 7.24
N ALA A 26 -3.68 -17.26 8.24
CA ALA A 26 -4.88 -18.10 8.08
C ALA A 26 -6.05 -17.25 7.57
N LYS A 27 -6.26 -16.08 8.15
CA LYS A 27 -7.29 -15.14 7.71
C LYS A 27 -7.01 -14.56 6.32
N TYR A 28 -5.75 -14.27 6.00
CA TYR A 28 -5.37 -13.80 4.68
C TYR A 28 -5.67 -14.84 3.60
N LEU A 29 -5.47 -16.12 3.91
CA LEU A 29 -5.71 -17.25 3.02
C LEU A 29 -7.18 -17.60 2.79
N GLU A 30 -8.12 -17.16 3.62
CA GLU A 30 -9.55 -17.53 3.50
C GLU A 30 -10.13 -17.30 2.10
N ARG A 31 -9.65 -16.28 1.39
CA ARG A 31 -10.11 -15.95 0.02
C ARG A 31 -8.96 -15.85 -0.97
N TYR A 32 -7.79 -16.33 -0.60
CA TYR A 32 -6.61 -16.29 -1.47
C TYR A 32 -6.77 -17.30 -2.63
N PRO A 33 -6.62 -16.85 -3.90
CA PRO A 33 -6.90 -17.72 -5.06
C PRO A 33 -5.85 -18.79 -5.32
N GLY A 34 -4.72 -18.75 -4.64
CA GLY A 34 -3.61 -19.69 -4.80
C GLY A 34 -2.35 -19.08 -5.40
N ASP A 35 -1.20 -19.67 -5.05
CA ASP A 35 0.12 -19.19 -5.44
C ASP A 35 0.37 -19.27 -6.95
N ASP A 36 -0.27 -20.19 -7.63
CA ASP A 36 -0.20 -20.39 -9.09
C ASP A 36 -0.86 -19.26 -9.89
N ARG A 37 -1.73 -18.47 -9.26
CA ARG A 37 -2.53 -17.42 -9.91
C ARG A 37 -2.09 -16.02 -9.57
N ILE A 38 -1.53 -15.83 -8.37
CA ILE A 38 -1.23 -14.51 -7.83
C ILE A 38 0.27 -14.22 -7.92
N ALA A 39 0.62 -13.12 -8.56
CA ALA A 39 1.99 -12.62 -8.65
C ALA A 39 2.30 -11.62 -7.54
N LEU A 40 1.31 -10.82 -7.13
CA LEU A 40 1.46 -9.76 -6.15
C LEU A 40 0.44 -9.93 -5.02
N VAL A 41 0.91 -9.82 -3.78
CA VAL A 41 0.08 -9.83 -2.58
C VAL A 41 0.09 -8.43 -1.95
N GLY A 42 -1.09 -7.95 -1.59
CA GLY A 42 -1.28 -6.60 -1.10
C GLY A 42 -2.28 -6.52 0.03
N ILE A 43 -2.37 -5.34 0.59
CA ILE A 43 -3.43 -4.92 1.51
C ILE A 43 -3.85 -3.48 1.19
N ASP A 44 -5.10 -3.15 1.50
CA ASP A 44 -5.63 -1.79 1.43
C ASP A 44 -5.79 -1.24 2.84
N GLY A 45 -5.03 -0.20 3.18
CA GLY A 45 -4.95 0.37 4.52
C GLY A 45 -5.34 1.84 4.59
N TYR A 46 -6.53 2.14 5.13
CA TYR A 46 -6.99 3.52 5.33
C TYR A 46 -7.08 3.88 6.80
N GLN A 47 -6.67 5.11 7.13
CA GLN A 47 -6.83 5.65 8.49
C GLN A 47 -8.25 6.19 8.67
N TRP A 48 -9.12 5.40 9.31
CA TRP A 48 -10.50 5.80 9.66
C TRP A 48 -10.64 6.19 11.14
N GLY A 49 -9.67 5.85 11.98
CA GLY A 49 -9.66 6.09 13.42
C GLY A 49 -8.45 6.90 13.88
N SER A 50 -7.99 6.59 15.09
CA SER A 50 -6.80 7.23 15.65
C SER A 50 -5.56 6.92 14.82
N LYS A 51 -4.57 7.82 14.90
CA LYS A 51 -3.26 7.61 14.28
C LYS A 51 -2.55 6.39 14.88
N GLU A 52 -2.64 6.26 16.17
CA GLU A 52 -2.00 5.18 16.95
C GLU A 52 -2.52 3.81 16.53
N ASP A 53 -3.84 3.66 16.42
CA ASP A 53 -4.48 2.42 15.97
C ASP A 53 -4.12 2.10 14.52
N PHE A 54 -4.15 3.11 13.64
CA PHE A 54 -3.77 2.93 12.24
C PHE A 54 -2.32 2.47 12.09
N VAL A 55 -1.39 3.14 12.77
CA VAL A 55 0.04 2.79 12.74
C VAL A 55 0.26 1.36 13.25
N ALA A 56 -0.35 0.99 14.37
CA ALA A 56 -0.21 -0.36 14.93
C ALA A 56 -0.78 -1.42 13.99
N GLN A 57 -1.96 -1.17 13.43
CA GLN A 57 -2.59 -2.10 12.49
C GLN A 57 -1.79 -2.23 11.19
N LEU A 58 -1.37 -1.11 10.60
CA LEU A 58 -0.59 -1.12 9.37
C LEU A 58 0.74 -1.85 9.56
N ASP A 59 1.44 -1.58 10.65
CA ASP A 59 2.72 -2.23 10.98
C ASP A 59 2.55 -3.75 11.10
N ASN A 60 1.56 -4.21 11.86
CA ASN A 60 1.25 -5.64 12.02
C ASN A 60 0.84 -6.32 10.70
N ASN A 61 0.00 -5.66 9.91
CA ASN A 61 -0.46 -6.20 8.64
C ASN A 61 0.67 -6.30 7.61
N LEU A 62 1.54 -5.28 7.53
CA LEU A 62 2.70 -5.30 6.63
C LEU A 62 3.75 -6.31 7.09
N ALA A 63 3.97 -6.50 8.39
CA ALA A 63 4.87 -7.53 8.90
C ALA A 63 4.42 -8.94 8.47
N MET A 64 3.13 -9.25 8.60
CA MET A 64 2.55 -10.49 8.12
C MET A 64 2.69 -10.61 6.60
N LEU A 65 2.29 -9.56 5.85
CA LEU A 65 2.28 -9.56 4.39
C LEU A 65 3.67 -9.77 3.78
N THR A 66 4.68 -9.06 4.27
CA THR A 66 6.04 -9.15 3.74
C THR A 66 6.67 -10.50 4.03
N LYS A 67 6.39 -11.08 5.22
CA LYS A 67 6.77 -12.47 5.52
C LYS A 67 6.08 -13.46 4.59
N PHE A 68 4.75 -13.35 4.42
CA PHE A 68 3.96 -14.20 3.53
C PHE A 68 4.49 -14.14 2.08
N ALA A 69 4.81 -12.94 1.59
CA ALA A 69 5.36 -12.73 0.26
C ALA A 69 6.74 -13.38 0.10
N ALA A 70 7.63 -13.18 1.06
CA ALA A 70 8.98 -13.75 1.05
C ALA A 70 8.95 -15.28 1.05
N ASP A 71 8.12 -15.90 1.91
CA ASP A 71 7.99 -17.35 2.01
C ASP A 71 7.49 -18.00 0.70
N ARG A 72 6.81 -17.22 -0.17
CA ARG A 72 6.19 -17.70 -1.43
C ARG A 72 6.79 -17.11 -2.70
N GLY A 73 7.85 -16.31 -2.58
CA GLY A 73 8.47 -15.64 -3.74
C GLY A 73 7.52 -14.68 -4.45
N LYS A 74 6.65 -13.98 -3.69
CA LYS A 74 5.69 -12.99 -4.20
C LYS A 74 6.18 -11.58 -3.99
N ILE A 75 5.58 -10.65 -4.73
CA ILE A 75 5.79 -9.21 -4.57
C ILE A 75 4.80 -8.70 -3.51
N ALA A 76 5.29 -8.00 -2.48
CA ALA A 76 4.45 -7.36 -1.48
C ALA A 76 4.21 -5.89 -1.83
N ALA A 77 2.98 -5.39 -1.59
CA ALA A 77 2.63 -3.99 -1.80
C ALA A 77 1.54 -3.50 -0.82
N LEU A 78 1.57 -2.21 -0.50
CA LEU A 78 0.44 -1.50 0.10
C LEU A 78 -0.42 -0.95 -1.06
N THR A 79 -1.32 -1.77 -1.53
CA THR A 79 -2.05 -1.59 -2.79
C THR A 79 -3.00 -0.41 -2.78
N GLU A 80 -3.50 -0.03 -1.62
CA GLU A 80 -4.15 1.25 -1.39
C GLU A 80 -3.86 1.77 0.01
N CYS A 81 -3.71 3.08 0.17
CA CYS A 81 -3.63 3.70 1.48
C CYS A 81 -4.13 5.15 1.46
N GLY A 82 -4.39 5.69 2.64
CA GLY A 82 -4.71 7.11 2.74
C GLY A 82 -5.32 7.54 4.06
N LEU A 83 -5.25 8.85 4.26
CA LEU A 83 -6.03 9.60 5.22
C LEU A 83 -6.96 10.54 4.45
N LYS A 84 -8.26 10.36 4.60
CA LYS A 84 -9.25 11.20 3.91
C LYS A 84 -9.03 12.67 4.26
N ASN A 85 -8.92 13.50 3.21
CA ASN A 85 -8.72 14.94 3.28
C ASN A 85 -7.41 15.38 3.97
N LEU A 86 -6.49 14.45 4.21
CA LEU A 86 -5.18 14.70 4.83
C LEU A 86 -5.31 15.69 6.00
N THR A 87 -6.25 15.37 6.91
CA THR A 87 -6.59 16.22 8.07
C THR A 87 -5.42 16.42 9.03
N ASP A 88 -4.42 15.54 8.97
CA ASP A 88 -3.09 15.76 9.54
C ASP A 88 -2.11 16.09 8.40
N PRO A 89 -1.67 17.34 8.25
CA PRO A 89 -0.72 17.71 7.20
C PRO A 89 0.60 16.94 7.26
N THR A 90 1.02 16.50 8.45
CA THR A 90 2.28 15.78 8.66
C THR A 90 2.16 14.27 8.39
N TRP A 91 1.00 13.78 7.96
CA TRP A 91 0.70 12.35 7.82
C TRP A 91 1.74 11.58 7.01
N TRP A 92 2.25 12.18 5.96
CA TRP A 92 3.28 11.57 5.10
C TRP A 92 4.54 11.18 5.87
N THR A 93 5.06 12.11 6.68
CA THR A 93 6.34 11.96 7.38
C THR A 93 6.19 11.43 8.80
N SER A 94 5.07 11.73 9.47
CA SER A 94 4.85 11.37 10.88
C SER A 94 4.04 10.09 11.08
N THR A 95 3.36 9.62 10.04
CA THR A 95 2.45 8.46 10.13
C THR A 95 2.84 7.37 9.13
N LEU A 96 2.80 7.66 7.84
CA LEU A 96 3.00 6.65 6.80
C LEU A 96 4.46 6.20 6.69
N THR A 97 5.37 7.14 6.44
CA THR A 97 6.79 6.84 6.21
C THR A 97 7.44 6.01 7.32
N PRO A 98 7.24 6.30 8.63
CA PRO A 98 7.87 5.53 9.69
C PRO A 98 7.42 4.06 9.73
N VAL A 99 6.26 3.75 9.22
CA VAL A 99 5.80 2.36 9.08
C VAL A 99 6.41 1.73 7.84
N LEU A 100 6.34 2.40 6.68
CA LEU A 100 6.89 1.87 5.43
C LEU A 100 8.38 1.57 5.51
N ASP A 101 9.15 2.40 6.20
CA ASP A 101 10.60 2.23 6.37
C ASP A 101 10.98 0.91 7.09
N LYS A 102 10.06 0.25 7.78
CA LYS A 102 10.29 -1.03 8.47
C LYS A 102 10.04 -2.25 7.59
N HIS A 103 9.34 -2.08 6.46
CA HIS A 103 8.82 -3.18 5.66
C HIS A 103 9.28 -3.11 4.22
N GLN A 104 9.69 -4.26 3.68
CA GLN A 104 10.12 -4.35 2.29
C GLN A 104 8.92 -4.57 1.38
N ILE A 105 8.36 -3.48 0.84
CA ILE A 105 7.28 -3.49 -0.13
C ILE A 105 7.74 -2.87 -1.45
N SER A 106 7.13 -3.28 -2.56
CA SER A 106 7.49 -2.80 -3.89
C SER A 106 6.91 -1.42 -4.21
N TYR A 107 5.70 -1.15 -3.73
CA TYR A 107 5.06 0.16 -3.89
C TYR A 107 3.97 0.36 -2.85
N PHE A 108 3.59 1.61 -2.71
CA PHE A 108 2.31 2.00 -2.10
C PHE A 108 1.53 2.89 -3.08
N LEU A 109 0.22 2.85 -3.00
CA LEU A 109 -0.67 3.67 -3.81
C LEU A 109 -1.60 4.46 -2.90
N VAL A 110 -1.73 5.76 -3.15
CA VAL A 110 -2.75 6.59 -2.50
C VAL A 110 -3.96 6.76 -3.40
N TRP A 111 -5.15 6.77 -2.79
CA TRP A 111 -6.38 6.87 -3.55
C TRP A 111 -6.53 8.21 -4.27
N ARG A 112 -7.55 8.33 -5.06
CA ARG A 112 -7.85 9.48 -5.91
C ARG A 112 -8.23 10.74 -5.16
N ASN A 113 -8.06 11.88 -5.82
CA ASN A 113 -8.69 13.13 -5.46
C ASN A 113 -9.96 13.31 -6.32
N TYR A 114 -11.13 13.48 -5.68
CA TYR A 114 -12.40 13.64 -6.39
C TYR A 114 -13.37 14.53 -5.61
N LYS A 115 -13.84 15.59 -6.24
CA LYS A 115 -14.73 16.60 -5.62
C LYS A 115 -14.12 17.16 -4.32
N GLU A 116 -14.79 16.94 -3.20
CA GLU A 116 -14.42 17.44 -1.88
C GLU A 116 -13.60 16.42 -1.07
N GLU A 117 -13.30 15.25 -1.66
CA GLU A 117 -12.52 14.19 -1.03
C GLU A 117 -11.18 14.05 -1.73
N TRP A 118 -10.10 14.09 -0.96
CA TRP A 118 -8.76 13.85 -1.50
C TRP A 118 -7.93 12.98 -0.54
N PHE A 119 -7.06 12.18 -1.14
CA PHE A 119 -6.10 11.33 -0.44
C PHE A 119 -4.67 11.58 -0.92
N GLY A 120 -4.52 11.97 -2.18
CA GLY A 120 -3.23 12.27 -2.77
C GLY A 120 -2.79 13.72 -2.52
N PRO A 121 -1.46 13.96 -2.52
CA PRO A 121 -0.89 15.27 -2.28
C PRO A 121 -1.27 16.26 -3.39
N SER A 122 -1.33 17.55 -3.03
CA SER A 122 -1.51 18.64 -3.99
C SER A 122 -0.66 19.83 -3.59
N PRO A 123 -0.01 20.54 -4.54
CA PRO A 123 0.85 21.68 -4.23
C PRO A 123 0.15 22.81 -3.46
N SER A 124 -1.17 22.90 -3.56
CA SER A 124 -1.98 23.94 -2.88
C SER A 124 -2.45 23.54 -1.49
N LYS A 125 -2.13 22.34 -1.02
CA LYS A 125 -2.60 21.82 0.27
C LYS A 125 -1.53 21.92 1.35
N PRO A 126 -1.92 21.97 2.64
CA PRO A 126 -0.99 22.10 3.76
C PRO A 126 -0.01 20.93 3.89
N ASP A 127 -0.35 19.76 3.38
CA ASP A 127 0.49 18.55 3.42
C ASP A 127 1.63 18.56 2.39
N ALA A 128 1.62 19.46 1.40
CA ALA A 128 2.58 19.48 0.32
C ALA A 128 4.06 19.53 0.75
N PRO A 129 4.48 20.30 1.78
CA PRO A 129 5.87 20.27 2.25
C PRO A 129 6.29 18.90 2.79
N TYR A 130 5.43 18.25 3.53
CA TYR A 130 5.68 16.93 4.13
C TYR A 130 5.69 15.81 3.10
N PHE A 131 4.86 15.91 2.06
CA PHE A 131 4.96 15.00 0.92
C PHE A 131 6.28 15.18 0.16
N LYS A 132 6.74 16.42 -0.04
CA LYS A 132 8.06 16.68 -0.66
C LYS A 132 9.22 16.12 0.16
N GLU A 133 9.12 16.17 1.48
CA GLU A 133 10.11 15.55 2.38
C GLU A 133 10.14 14.04 2.20
N MET A 134 8.97 13.37 2.15
CA MET A 134 8.90 11.94 1.85
C MET A 134 9.42 11.64 0.46
N TYR A 135 9.05 12.42 -0.56
CA TYR A 135 9.52 12.29 -1.95
C TYR A 135 11.04 12.35 -2.07
N ALA A 136 11.70 13.17 -1.23
CA ALA A 136 13.15 13.36 -1.27
C ALA A 136 13.95 12.22 -0.61
N LYS A 137 13.30 11.19 -0.07
CA LYS A 137 13.99 10.05 0.54
C LYS A 137 14.59 9.15 -0.54
N GLU A 138 15.81 8.68 -0.34
CA GLU A 138 16.53 7.82 -1.30
C GLU A 138 15.82 6.48 -1.60
N ASN A 139 15.02 5.99 -0.66
CA ASN A 139 14.28 4.74 -0.82
C ASN A 139 12.85 4.93 -1.36
N VAL A 140 12.46 6.13 -1.75
CA VAL A 140 11.15 6.45 -2.33
C VAL A 140 11.35 6.86 -3.78
N LEU A 141 10.93 6.00 -4.71
CA LEU A 141 11.07 6.23 -6.14
C LEU A 141 9.72 6.53 -6.78
N PHE A 142 9.70 7.48 -7.68
CA PHE A 142 8.55 7.79 -8.53
C PHE A 142 8.83 7.40 -9.97
N LEU A 143 7.80 7.41 -10.81
CA LEU A 143 7.90 6.92 -12.18
C LEU A 143 9.08 7.55 -12.95
N LYS A 144 9.38 8.82 -12.72
CA LYS A 144 10.49 9.52 -13.37
C LYS A 144 11.85 8.88 -13.06
N GLU A 145 12.07 8.48 -11.81
CA GLU A 145 13.32 7.88 -11.37
C GLU A 145 13.46 6.40 -11.78
N ILE A 146 12.35 5.77 -12.18
CA ILE A 146 12.33 4.35 -12.60
C ILE A 146 12.56 4.22 -14.11
N THR A 147 12.26 5.27 -14.88
CA THR A 147 12.28 5.24 -16.36
C THR A 147 13.54 5.82 -16.97
N GLU A 148 14.45 6.37 -16.19
CA GLU A 148 15.80 6.82 -16.59
C GLU A 148 16.84 5.72 -16.30
#